data_d79d83b9833c2371de07eebbb73d4d6b
#
_entry.id   d79d83b9833c2371de07eebbb73d4d6b
#
_cell.length_a   1.000
_cell.length_b   1.000
_cell.length_c   1.000
_cell.angle_alpha   90.00
_cell.angle_beta   90.00
_cell.angle_gamma   90.00
#
_symmetry.space_group_name_H-M   'P 1'
#
loop_
_entity.id
_entity.type
_entity.pdbx_description
1 polymer ?
#
loop_
_entity_poly.entity_id
_entity_poly.type
_entity_poly.pdbx_seq_one_letter_code
_entity_poly.pdbx_strand_id
1 'polypeptide(L)'
;MSVSTSASKAKRLRFAPLAIATGVLGAVLLSVSMSGTLSGFVASITNSTNTAASGALTMQEQNSGATVTCSSTDGGTVSTNSATCATINKFGGSTTMIPGQTVTTPITIKNTGSVAANTFTLTPGTTCTQSANGSLNGTATDLCSKMTVVITNTTASTTVYSGTLAGLASGGAIALPVSAAGATTGFSFAVTLPSTVGNTYQGLAASLPLTWTFSS
;
A
#
# COMPACT_ATOMS: atom_id res chain seq x y z
N MET A 1 -41.29 118.56 23.69
CA MET A 1 -39.96 118.15 23.19
C MET A 1 -39.90 116.66 23.10
N SER A 2 -40.08 116.14 21.94
CA SER A 2 -40.16 114.69 21.73
C SER A 2 -38.86 114.24 21.06
N VAL A 3 -38.09 113.39 21.70
CA VAL A 3 -36.84 112.86 21.14
C VAL A 3 -37.17 111.48 20.57
N SER A 4 -37.12 111.39 19.27
CA SER A 4 -37.30 110.12 18.57
C SER A 4 -35.97 109.42 18.54
N THR A 5 -35.91 108.26 19.17
CA THR A 5 -34.74 107.33 19.10
C THR A 5 -34.96 106.31 18.00
N SER A 6 -34.19 106.53 16.90
CA SER A 6 -34.16 105.57 15.79
C SER A 6 -33.40 104.30 16.15
N ALA A 7 -34.10 103.16 16.17
CA ALA A 7 -33.44 101.89 16.44
C ALA A 7 -32.77 101.32 15.13
N SER A 8 -31.48 101.27 15.16
CA SER A 8 -30.65 100.63 14.13
C SER A 8 -30.91 99.12 14.04
N LYS A 9 -31.45 98.64 12.94
CA LYS A 9 -31.60 97.19 12.64
C LYS A 9 -30.21 96.60 12.30
N ALA A 10 -29.62 95.91 13.24
CA ALA A 10 -28.45 95.14 12.95
C ALA A 10 -28.72 94.02 11.92
N LYS A 11 -28.08 94.11 10.79
CA LYS A 11 -28.07 92.99 9.80
C LYS A 11 -27.39 91.78 10.39
N ARG A 12 -28.17 90.74 10.84
CA ARG A 12 -27.62 89.45 11.22
C ARG A 12 -27.06 88.82 9.95
N LEU A 13 -25.73 88.82 9.84
CA LEU A 13 -25.05 88.00 8.82
C LEU A 13 -25.43 86.52 9.04
N ARG A 14 -25.93 85.92 7.97
CA ARG A 14 -26.31 84.53 7.95
C ARG A 14 -25.04 83.66 7.81
N PHE A 15 -24.30 83.52 8.85
CA PHE A 15 -23.13 82.61 8.90
C PHE A 15 -23.50 81.14 9.12
N ALA A 16 -24.77 80.89 9.41
CA ALA A 16 -25.26 79.49 9.67
C ALA A 16 -24.95 78.53 8.52
N PRO A 17 -25.18 78.87 7.22
CA PRO A 17 -24.85 77.94 6.16
C PRO A 17 -23.38 77.64 6.01
N LEU A 18 -22.52 78.66 6.31
CA LEU A 18 -21.07 78.53 6.18
C LEU A 18 -20.54 77.65 7.31
N ALA A 19 -21.05 77.81 8.53
CA ALA A 19 -20.66 77.00 9.66
C ALA A 19 -21.09 75.54 9.50
N ILE A 20 -22.25 75.27 8.92
CA ILE A 20 -22.72 73.92 8.62
C ILE A 20 -21.86 73.28 7.52
N ALA A 21 -21.55 74.01 6.46
CA ALA A 21 -20.72 73.54 5.35
C ALA A 21 -19.30 73.19 5.81
N THR A 22 -18.67 74.02 6.66
CA THR A 22 -17.34 73.72 7.23
C THR A 22 -17.37 72.57 8.23
N GLY A 23 -18.44 72.45 8.99
CA GLY A 23 -18.63 71.32 9.94
C GLY A 23 -18.78 69.99 9.20
N VAL A 24 -19.59 69.93 8.14
CA VAL A 24 -19.75 68.75 7.32
C VAL A 24 -18.46 68.37 6.59
N LEU A 25 -17.76 69.37 6.01
CA LEU A 25 -16.50 69.11 5.34
C LEU A 25 -15.40 68.60 6.33
N GLY A 26 -15.37 69.16 7.51
CA GLY A 26 -14.47 68.70 8.57
C GLY A 26 -14.78 67.27 9.06
N ALA A 27 -16.09 66.93 9.17
CA ALA A 27 -16.51 65.57 9.57
C ALA A 27 -16.17 64.54 8.48
N VAL A 28 -16.34 64.88 7.20
CA VAL A 28 -15.99 64.01 6.07
C VAL A 28 -14.46 63.81 5.99
N LEU A 29 -13.68 64.88 6.16
CA LEU A 29 -12.21 64.77 6.17
C LEU A 29 -11.71 63.96 7.36
N LEU A 30 -12.29 64.11 8.55
CA LEU A 30 -11.97 63.27 9.70
C LEU A 30 -12.37 61.83 9.51
N SER A 31 -13.53 61.54 8.90
CA SER A 31 -13.93 60.15 8.68
C SER A 31 -13.02 59.45 7.65
N VAL A 32 -12.59 60.16 6.61
CA VAL A 32 -11.64 59.60 5.62
C VAL A 32 -10.23 59.44 6.21
N SER A 33 -9.80 60.37 7.06
CA SER A 33 -8.49 60.25 7.73
C SER A 33 -8.47 59.15 8.83
N MET A 34 -9.61 58.89 9.48
CA MET A 34 -9.70 57.86 10.48
C MET A 34 -9.85 56.44 9.84
N SER A 35 -10.34 56.35 8.61
CA SER A 35 -10.40 55.06 7.89
C SER A 35 -9.02 54.52 7.51
N GLY A 36 -7.99 55.40 7.45
CA GLY A 36 -6.61 54.98 7.24
C GLY A 36 -5.80 54.66 8.51
N THR A 37 -6.30 55.14 9.68
CA THR A 37 -5.59 54.94 10.97
C THR A 37 -6.19 53.81 11.83
N LEU A 38 -7.35 53.27 11.42
CA LEU A 38 -7.94 52.06 12.01
C LEU A 38 -7.54 50.78 11.32
N SER A 39 -6.44 50.79 10.54
CA SER A 39 -5.81 49.54 10.12
C SER A 39 -5.25 48.88 11.39
N GLY A 40 -6.05 48.02 12.00
CA GLY A 40 -5.59 47.21 13.12
C GLY A 40 -4.30 46.50 12.68
N PHE A 41 -3.35 46.34 13.58
CA PHE A 41 -2.18 45.51 13.35
C PHE A 41 -2.69 44.07 13.09
N VAL A 42 -2.63 43.62 11.85
CA VAL A 42 -2.98 42.24 11.49
C VAL A 42 -1.68 41.51 11.22
N ALA A 43 -1.39 40.53 12.04
CA ALA A 43 -0.35 39.56 11.78
C ALA A 43 -1.02 38.27 11.28
N SER A 44 -0.72 37.85 10.08
CA SER A 44 -1.19 36.56 9.53
C SER A 44 -0.01 35.74 9.05
N ILE A 45 -0.03 34.46 9.38
CA ILE A 45 0.91 33.47 8.84
C ILE A 45 0.08 32.55 7.96
N THR A 46 0.36 32.56 6.66
CA THR A 46 -0.24 31.63 5.71
C THR A 46 0.73 30.49 5.44
N ASN A 47 0.34 29.26 5.78
CA ASN A 47 1.10 28.07 5.45
C ASN A 47 0.47 27.48 4.17
N SER A 48 1.06 27.77 3.01
CA SER A 48 0.51 27.41 1.70
C SER A 48 0.80 25.97 1.27
N THR A 49 1.61 25.23 2.04
CA THR A 49 2.06 23.86 1.70
C THR A 49 1.68 22.83 2.75
N ASN A 50 0.52 22.99 3.39
CA ASN A 50 -0.02 21.97 4.28
C ASN A 50 -0.56 20.81 3.44
N THR A 51 0.25 19.75 3.28
CA THR A 51 -0.12 18.55 2.55
C THR A 51 -0.02 17.33 3.46
N ALA A 52 -0.96 16.40 3.29
CA ALA A 52 -0.89 15.06 3.85
C ALA A 52 -1.10 14.06 2.70
N ALA A 53 -0.31 12.99 2.69
CA ALA A 53 -0.41 11.95 1.67
C ALA A 53 -0.52 10.58 2.34
N SER A 54 -1.30 9.67 1.74
CA SER A 54 -1.34 8.26 2.14
C SER A 54 -0.16 7.50 1.53
N GLY A 55 0.31 6.49 2.24
CA GLY A 55 1.28 5.55 1.71
C GLY A 55 0.63 4.45 0.86
N ALA A 56 1.45 3.72 0.12
CA ALA A 56 1.05 2.55 -0.65
C ALA A 56 1.72 1.29 -0.09
N LEU A 57 0.99 0.18 -0.07
CA LEU A 57 1.51 -1.15 0.24
C LEU A 57 1.43 -1.99 -1.04
N THR A 58 2.57 -2.39 -1.58
CA THR A 58 2.66 -3.21 -2.80
C THR A 58 3.70 -4.31 -2.63
N MET A 59 3.51 -5.41 -3.35
CA MET A 59 4.37 -6.59 -3.27
C MET A 59 4.95 -6.94 -4.62
N GLN A 60 6.17 -7.47 -4.61
CA GLN A 60 6.82 -8.05 -5.77
C GLN A 60 7.40 -9.42 -5.42
N GLU A 61 7.12 -10.41 -6.25
CA GLU A 61 7.74 -11.73 -6.20
C GLU A 61 8.74 -11.86 -7.34
N GLN A 62 9.92 -12.43 -7.06
CA GLN A 62 10.96 -12.65 -8.06
C GLN A 62 11.51 -14.09 -7.95
N ASN A 63 11.85 -14.68 -9.08
CA ASN A 63 12.61 -15.93 -9.13
C ASN A 63 14.08 -15.70 -8.79
N SER A 64 14.85 -16.79 -8.70
CA SER A 64 16.31 -16.72 -8.58
C SER A 64 16.94 -15.96 -9.76
N GLY A 65 17.76 -14.98 -9.46
CA GLY A 65 18.39 -14.11 -10.45
C GLY A 65 17.52 -12.98 -10.97
N ALA A 66 16.32 -12.79 -10.43
CA ALA A 66 15.40 -11.69 -10.77
C ALA A 66 15.08 -11.56 -12.28
N THR A 67 15.12 -12.68 -13.02
CA THR A 67 14.79 -12.73 -14.47
C THR A 67 13.30 -12.75 -14.73
N VAL A 68 12.51 -13.21 -13.76
CA VAL A 68 11.04 -13.20 -13.76
C VAL A 68 10.57 -12.46 -12.52
N THR A 69 9.70 -11.50 -12.72
CA THR A 69 9.12 -10.66 -11.68
C THR A 69 7.61 -10.63 -11.84
N CYS A 70 6.90 -10.79 -10.73
CA CYS A 70 5.45 -10.57 -10.65
C CYS A 70 5.17 -9.52 -9.57
N SER A 71 4.38 -8.52 -9.90
CA SER A 71 3.99 -7.45 -8.96
C SER A 71 2.51 -7.58 -8.59
N SER A 72 2.16 -7.22 -7.38
CA SER A 72 0.74 -7.20 -6.95
C SER A 72 -0.12 -6.26 -7.79
N THR A 73 0.49 -5.38 -8.58
CA THR A 73 -0.17 -4.43 -9.49
C THR A 73 -0.22 -4.90 -10.94
N ASP A 74 0.32 -6.09 -11.32
CA ASP A 74 0.39 -6.57 -12.70
C ASP A 74 -1.00 -6.91 -13.19
N GLY A 75 -2.01 -7.03 -12.76
CA GLY A 75 -3.36 -7.25 -13.28
C GLY A 75 -4.27 -6.03 -13.22
N GLY A 76 -3.70 -4.87 -12.83
CA GLY A 76 -4.55 -3.70 -12.59
C GLY A 76 -3.77 -2.49 -12.07
N THR A 77 -4.25 -1.90 -10.98
CA THR A 77 -3.69 -0.70 -10.36
C THR A 77 -3.38 -0.94 -8.88
N VAL A 78 -2.77 0.04 -8.21
CA VAL A 78 -2.60 0.02 -6.75
C VAL A 78 -3.94 -0.12 -6.02
N SER A 79 -5.05 0.29 -6.63
CA SER A 79 -6.39 0.12 -6.05
C SER A 79 -6.86 -1.34 -6.06
N THR A 80 -6.48 -2.14 -7.06
CA THR A 80 -6.77 -3.57 -7.13
C THR A 80 -5.76 -4.37 -6.30
N ASN A 81 -4.48 -4.05 -6.43
CA ASN A 81 -3.32 -4.57 -5.68
C ASN A 81 -3.36 -6.10 -5.46
N SER A 82 -3.77 -6.83 -6.48
CA SER A 82 -3.89 -8.28 -6.50
C SER A 82 -3.59 -8.78 -7.90
N ALA A 83 -2.66 -9.72 -8.03
CA ALA A 83 -2.27 -10.31 -9.30
C ALA A 83 -2.02 -11.81 -9.15
N THR A 84 -2.19 -12.54 -10.26
CA THR A 84 -1.83 -13.95 -10.36
C THR A 84 -0.50 -14.09 -11.09
N CYS A 85 0.50 -14.69 -10.43
CA CYS A 85 1.78 -15.02 -11.02
C CYS A 85 1.79 -16.49 -11.48
N ALA A 86 1.70 -16.72 -12.78
CA ALA A 86 1.78 -18.06 -13.38
C ALA A 86 3.21 -18.45 -13.83
N THR A 87 4.14 -17.50 -13.83
CA THR A 87 5.50 -17.66 -14.39
C THR A 87 6.54 -18.10 -13.36
N ILE A 88 6.24 -18.00 -12.07
CA ILE A 88 7.12 -18.45 -10.98
C ILE A 88 6.55 -19.73 -10.36
N ASN A 89 7.15 -20.88 -10.71
CA ASN A 89 6.78 -22.16 -10.13
C ASN A 89 7.62 -22.44 -8.87
N LYS A 90 7.01 -22.29 -7.70
CA LYS A 90 7.67 -22.48 -6.40
C LYS A 90 8.11 -23.93 -6.15
N PHE A 91 7.51 -24.91 -6.84
CA PHE A 91 7.92 -26.32 -6.77
C PHE A 91 8.95 -26.69 -7.84
N GLY A 92 9.51 -25.70 -8.55
CA GLY A 92 10.58 -25.85 -9.51
C GLY A 92 10.17 -26.31 -10.91
N GLY A 93 8.93 -26.76 -11.10
CA GLY A 93 8.42 -27.16 -12.40
C GLY A 93 9.12 -28.37 -13.05
N SER A 94 9.86 -29.16 -12.27
CA SER A 94 10.48 -30.39 -12.78
C SER A 94 9.42 -31.40 -13.20
N THR A 95 9.55 -31.95 -14.40
CA THR A 95 8.69 -33.00 -14.95
C THR A 95 9.33 -34.38 -14.94
N THR A 96 10.54 -34.49 -14.37
CA THR A 96 11.38 -35.70 -14.48
C THR A 96 12.01 -36.12 -13.14
N MET A 97 11.35 -35.77 -12.02
CA MET A 97 11.86 -36.18 -10.72
C MET A 97 11.90 -37.70 -10.56
N ILE A 98 13.01 -38.19 -10.01
CA ILE A 98 13.16 -39.62 -9.64
C ILE A 98 13.01 -39.77 -8.12
N PRO A 99 12.65 -40.97 -7.62
CA PRO A 99 12.56 -41.25 -6.17
C PRO A 99 13.85 -40.89 -5.44
N GLY A 100 13.72 -40.15 -4.35
CA GLY A 100 14.83 -39.59 -3.54
C GLY A 100 15.32 -38.22 -4.01
N GLN A 101 14.89 -37.71 -5.15
CA GLN A 101 15.32 -36.39 -5.66
C GLN A 101 14.61 -35.24 -4.94
N THR A 102 15.38 -34.19 -4.67
CA THR A 102 14.90 -32.90 -4.19
C THR A 102 15.14 -31.81 -5.24
N VAL A 103 14.14 -31.02 -5.54
CA VAL A 103 14.25 -29.79 -6.35
C VAL A 103 14.08 -28.60 -5.41
N THR A 104 15.06 -27.67 -5.43
CA THR A 104 15.06 -26.49 -4.58
C THR A 104 14.88 -25.24 -5.44
N THR A 105 13.87 -24.45 -5.13
CA THR A 105 13.51 -23.22 -5.86
C THR A 105 13.64 -22.02 -4.91
N PRO A 106 14.66 -21.18 -5.08
CA PRO A 106 14.75 -19.92 -4.35
C PRO A 106 13.88 -18.85 -5.01
N ILE A 107 13.20 -18.06 -4.17
CA ILE A 107 12.42 -16.87 -4.56
C ILE A 107 12.65 -15.74 -3.58
N THR A 108 12.32 -14.51 -3.98
CA THR A 108 12.31 -13.36 -3.09
C THR A 108 10.96 -12.65 -3.13
N ILE A 109 10.52 -12.19 -1.97
CA ILE A 109 9.34 -11.33 -1.81
C ILE A 109 9.83 -9.97 -1.32
N LYS A 110 9.46 -8.92 -2.04
CA LYS A 110 9.83 -7.54 -1.72
C LYS A 110 8.60 -6.70 -1.44
N ASN A 111 8.62 -5.93 -0.37
CA ASN A 111 7.69 -4.84 -0.16
C ASN A 111 8.15 -3.65 -1.00
N THR A 112 7.49 -3.39 -2.13
CA THR A 112 7.79 -2.26 -3.02
C THR A 112 7.00 -1.01 -2.68
N GLY A 113 6.14 -1.09 -1.66
CA GLY A 113 5.35 0.03 -1.16
C GLY A 113 6.16 1.04 -0.35
N SER A 114 5.54 2.14 0.00
CA SER A 114 6.10 3.20 0.84
C SER A 114 5.79 3.02 2.33
N VAL A 115 4.94 2.05 2.69
CA VAL A 115 4.61 1.72 4.09
C VAL A 115 5.02 0.28 4.43
N ALA A 116 5.27 0.04 5.73
CA ALA A 116 5.52 -1.31 6.22
C ALA A 116 4.24 -2.15 6.17
N ALA A 117 4.39 -3.45 5.93
CA ALA A 117 3.34 -4.43 6.16
C ALA A 117 3.29 -4.77 7.66
N ASN A 118 2.12 -4.66 8.30
CA ASN A 118 1.90 -5.08 9.68
C ASN A 118 1.71 -6.59 9.79
N THR A 119 1.20 -7.21 8.72
CA THR A 119 1.14 -8.67 8.60
C THR A 119 1.72 -9.11 7.27
N PHE A 120 2.37 -10.27 7.29
CA PHE A 120 2.83 -10.98 6.11
C PHE A 120 2.46 -12.45 6.26
N THR A 121 1.77 -13.01 5.27
CA THR A 121 1.34 -14.41 5.32
C THR A 121 1.63 -15.14 4.01
N LEU A 122 1.87 -16.45 4.12
CA LEU A 122 1.81 -17.42 3.04
C LEU A 122 0.57 -18.28 3.24
N THR A 123 -0.38 -18.21 2.32
CA THR A 123 -1.63 -19.00 2.38
C THR A 123 -1.63 -20.05 1.27
N PRO A 124 -1.52 -21.35 1.61
CA PRO A 124 -1.72 -22.43 0.66
C PRO A 124 -3.18 -22.52 0.24
N GLY A 125 -3.41 -23.00 -0.98
CA GLY A 125 -4.75 -23.46 -1.39
C GLY A 125 -5.20 -24.64 -0.52
N THR A 126 -6.49 -24.83 -0.38
CA THR A 126 -7.08 -25.84 0.51
C THR A 126 -6.96 -27.27 -0.01
N THR A 127 -6.55 -27.44 -1.27
CA THR A 127 -6.46 -28.76 -1.91
C THR A 127 -5.20 -28.86 -2.76
N CYS A 128 -4.38 -29.87 -2.50
CA CYS A 128 -3.32 -30.30 -3.39
C CYS A 128 -3.95 -31.17 -4.49
N THR A 129 -3.68 -30.86 -5.76
CA THR A 129 -4.22 -31.59 -6.90
C THR A 129 -3.16 -32.48 -7.51
N GLN A 130 -3.46 -33.76 -7.66
CA GLN A 130 -2.67 -34.72 -8.43
C GLN A 130 -3.19 -34.78 -9.87
N SER A 131 -2.29 -34.89 -10.85
CA SER A 131 -2.60 -35.01 -12.27
C SER A 131 -1.62 -35.93 -12.97
N ALA A 132 -1.97 -36.29 -14.21
CA ALA A 132 -1.04 -36.93 -15.12
C ALA A 132 0.08 -35.97 -15.57
N ASN A 133 1.29 -36.51 -15.74
CA ASN A 133 2.44 -35.81 -16.30
C ASN A 133 2.92 -36.54 -17.57
N GLY A 134 2.16 -36.34 -18.64
CA GLY A 134 2.37 -37.02 -19.93
C GLY A 134 1.40 -38.18 -20.22
N SER A 135 1.79 -39.07 -21.12
CA SER A 135 0.93 -40.17 -21.57
C SER A 135 1.09 -41.48 -20.83
N LEU A 136 2.21 -41.66 -20.13
CA LEU A 136 2.53 -42.87 -19.35
C LEU A 136 2.45 -42.54 -17.86
N ASN A 137 1.34 -42.97 -17.23
CA ASN A 137 1.08 -42.59 -15.84
C ASN A 137 0.88 -43.84 -14.97
N GLY A 138 1.40 -43.79 -13.77
CA GLY A 138 1.15 -44.77 -12.74
C GLY A 138 -0.27 -44.68 -12.18
N THR A 139 -0.62 -45.60 -11.30
CA THR A 139 -1.96 -45.77 -10.73
C THR A 139 -2.14 -45.22 -9.32
N ALA A 140 -1.08 -44.64 -8.72
CA ALA A 140 -1.17 -44.08 -7.38
C ALA A 140 -2.10 -42.83 -7.39
N THR A 141 -2.83 -42.64 -6.28
CA THR A 141 -3.79 -41.53 -6.12
C THR A 141 -3.44 -40.61 -4.96
N ASP A 142 -2.31 -40.85 -4.29
CA ASP A 142 -1.91 -40.19 -3.04
C ASP A 142 -0.57 -39.44 -3.14
N LEU A 143 -0.14 -39.02 -4.35
CA LEU A 143 1.13 -38.33 -4.56
C LEU A 143 1.27 -37.09 -3.66
N CYS A 144 0.20 -36.29 -3.47
CA CYS A 144 0.17 -35.15 -2.58
C CYS A 144 0.53 -35.49 -1.11
N SER A 145 0.18 -36.70 -0.66
CA SER A 145 0.49 -37.20 0.67
C SER A 145 1.90 -37.83 0.78
N LYS A 146 2.55 -38.04 -0.35
CA LYS A 146 3.92 -38.56 -0.41
C LYS A 146 4.95 -37.47 -0.62
N MET A 147 4.74 -36.59 -1.61
CA MET A 147 5.67 -35.49 -1.88
C MET A 147 5.79 -34.58 -0.66
N THR A 148 7.00 -34.32 -0.24
CA THR A 148 7.30 -33.43 0.89
C THR A 148 7.82 -32.09 0.39
N VAL A 149 7.58 -31.03 1.15
CA VAL A 149 8.12 -29.72 0.91
C VAL A 149 8.68 -29.13 2.22
N VAL A 150 9.87 -28.57 2.13
CA VAL A 150 10.45 -27.73 3.18
C VAL A 150 10.49 -26.29 2.65
N ILE A 151 9.81 -25.40 3.35
CA ILE A 151 9.82 -23.96 3.06
C ILE A 151 10.70 -23.29 4.11
N THR A 152 11.75 -22.61 3.67
CA THR A 152 12.69 -21.90 4.54
C THR A 152 12.67 -20.42 4.22
N ASN A 153 12.54 -19.59 5.25
CA ASN A 153 12.88 -18.15 5.15
C ASN A 153 14.41 -18.06 5.19
N THR A 154 15.03 -17.80 4.04
CA THR A 154 16.50 -17.77 3.90
C THR A 154 17.12 -16.51 4.50
N THR A 155 16.35 -15.42 4.60
CA THR A 155 16.78 -14.17 5.25
C THR A 155 16.90 -14.34 6.76
N ALA A 156 15.95 -15.04 7.38
CA ALA A 156 15.94 -15.30 8.82
C ALA A 156 16.57 -16.64 9.20
N SER A 157 16.92 -17.48 8.21
CA SER A 157 17.42 -18.86 8.41
C SER A 157 16.47 -19.72 9.25
N THR A 158 15.15 -19.58 9.05
CA THR A 158 14.11 -20.30 9.81
C THR A 158 13.26 -21.15 8.89
N THR A 159 12.90 -22.37 9.37
CA THR A 159 11.94 -23.22 8.67
C THR A 159 10.53 -22.67 8.89
N VAL A 160 9.84 -22.35 7.78
CA VAL A 160 8.46 -21.85 7.75
C VAL A 160 7.48 -23.02 7.78
N TYR A 161 7.80 -24.07 7.03
CA TYR A 161 7.00 -25.29 6.94
C TYR A 161 7.89 -26.49 6.61
N SER A 162 7.55 -27.66 7.14
CA SER A 162 8.16 -28.95 6.79
C SER A 162 7.10 -30.03 6.88
N GLY A 163 6.78 -30.68 5.76
CA GLY A 163 5.76 -31.73 5.72
C GLY A 163 5.38 -32.09 4.30
N THR A 164 4.25 -32.79 4.14
CA THR A 164 3.73 -33.18 2.82
C THR A 164 2.98 -32.02 2.15
N LEU A 165 2.78 -32.09 0.82
CA LEU A 165 1.96 -31.12 0.11
C LEU A 165 0.49 -31.15 0.58
N ALA A 166 -0.04 -32.33 0.90
CA ALA A 166 -1.38 -32.46 1.49
C ALA A 166 -1.46 -31.82 2.86
N GLY A 167 -0.43 -31.99 3.69
CA GLY A 167 -0.33 -31.35 5.01
C GLY A 167 -0.22 -29.82 4.91
N LEU A 168 0.52 -29.31 3.92
CA LEU A 168 0.60 -27.87 3.64
C LEU A 168 -0.77 -27.31 3.24
N ALA A 169 -1.50 -28.01 2.37
CA ALA A 169 -2.85 -27.61 1.94
C ALA A 169 -3.85 -27.55 3.11
N SER A 170 -3.74 -28.44 4.09
CA SER A 170 -4.62 -28.48 5.26
C SER A 170 -4.19 -27.54 6.40
N GLY A 171 -2.98 -27.00 6.36
CA GLY A 171 -2.38 -26.23 7.46
C GLY A 171 -2.88 -24.77 7.57
N GLY A 172 -3.54 -24.25 6.54
CA GLY A 172 -4.02 -22.87 6.54
C GLY A 172 -2.91 -21.82 6.36
N ALA A 173 -3.23 -20.59 6.67
CA ALA A 173 -2.31 -19.47 6.50
C ALA A 173 -1.15 -19.54 7.52
N ILE A 174 0.06 -19.32 7.04
CA ILE A 174 1.31 -19.29 7.81
C ILE A 174 1.75 -17.85 8.00
N ALA A 175 1.85 -17.41 9.25
CA ALA A 175 2.36 -16.07 9.57
C ALA A 175 3.88 -16.01 9.35
N LEU A 176 4.33 -14.93 8.75
CA LEU A 176 5.72 -14.65 8.44
C LEU A 176 6.18 -13.36 9.13
N PRO A 177 7.50 -13.16 9.33
CA PRO A 177 8.01 -11.89 9.84
C PRO A 177 7.54 -10.71 8.98
N VAL A 178 7.10 -9.63 9.63
CA VAL A 178 6.63 -8.41 8.97
C VAL A 178 7.68 -7.82 8.03
N SER A 179 7.23 -7.12 6.98
CA SER A 179 8.09 -6.57 5.95
C SER A 179 8.06 -5.03 5.98
N ALA A 180 9.19 -4.41 6.31
CA ALA A 180 9.35 -2.97 6.23
C ALA A 180 9.24 -2.48 4.77
N ALA A 181 8.94 -1.19 4.57
CA ALA A 181 8.97 -0.58 3.25
C ALA A 181 10.34 -0.79 2.59
N GLY A 182 10.36 -1.24 1.34
CA GLY A 182 11.56 -1.53 0.59
C GLY A 182 12.30 -2.83 0.96
N ALA A 183 11.89 -3.54 2.03
CA ALA A 183 12.54 -4.76 2.48
C ALA A 183 12.31 -5.93 1.53
N THR A 184 13.32 -6.80 1.42
CA THR A 184 13.29 -8.04 0.65
C THR A 184 13.48 -9.23 1.58
N THR A 185 12.63 -10.25 1.45
CA THR A 185 12.71 -11.50 2.19
C THR A 185 12.91 -12.66 1.20
N GLY A 186 13.96 -13.43 1.42
CA GLY A 186 14.25 -14.62 0.63
C GLY A 186 13.54 -15.85 1.18
N PHE A 187 13.11 -16.73 0.29
CA PHE A 187 12.57 -18.04 0.61
C PHE A 187 13.18 -19.10 -0.29
N SER A 188 13.24 -20.34 0.20
CA SER A 188 13.51 -21.51 -0.61
C SER A 188 12.43 -22.56 -0.41
N PHE A 189 12.04 -23.21 -1.50
CA PHE A 189 11.10 -24.33 -1.53
C PHE A 189 11.87 -25.57 -1.97
N ALA A 190 12.13 -26.49 -1.05
CA ALA A 190 12.77 -27.77 -1.34
C ALA A 190 11.69 -28.85 -1.42
N VAL A 191 11.34 -29.28 -2.62
CA VAL A 191 10.31 -30.31 -2.88
C VAL A 191 11.02 -31.64 -3.15
N THR A 192 10.63 -32.68 -2.43
CA THR A 192 11.24 -34.00 -2.50
C THR A 192 10.21 -35.06 -2.89
N LEU A 193 10.54 -35.86 -3.90
CA LEU A 193 9.86 -37.12 -4.17
C LEU A 193 10.53 -38.22 -3.31
N PRO A 194 9.84 -38.85 -2.33
CA PRO A 194 10.47 -39.78 -1.44
C PRO A 194 11.12 -40.99 -2.16
N SER A 195 12.22 -41.48 -1.67
CA SER A 195 12.89 -42.68 -2.21
C SER A 195 12.07 -43.98 -2.10
N THR A 196 11.03 -43.97 -1.26
CA THR A 196 10.14 -45.11 -1.00
C THR A 196 9.02 -45.28 -2.01
N VAL A 197 8.82 -44.30 -2.95
CA VAL A 197 7.78 -44.44 -3.98
C VAL A 197 8.25 -45.35 -5.11
N GLY A 198 7.35 -46.20 -5.61
CA GLY A 198 7.62 -47.15 -6.67
C GLY A 198 6.99 -46.74 -8.02
N ASN A 199 6.95 -47.71 -8.96
CA ASN A 199 6.48 -47.48 -10.35
C ASN A 199 5.04 -46.96 -10.43
N THR A 200 4.19 -47.17 -9.42
CA THR A 200 2.82 -46.67 -9.40
C THR A 200 2.75 -45.14 -9.35
N TYR A 201 3.85 -44.44 -9.03
CA TYR A 201 3.93 -42.97 -9.00
C TYR A 201 4.58 -42.36 -10.25
N GLN A 202 5.03 -43.17 -11.20
CA GLN A 202 5.62 -42.66 -12.45
C GLN A 202 4.63 -41.81 -13.24
N GLY A 203 5.11 -40.75 -13.89
CA GLY A 203 4.31 -39.91 -14.75
C GLY A 203 3.17 -39.16 -14.03
N LEU A 204 3.27 -38.95 -12.72
CA LEU A 204 2.31 -38.17 -11.95
C LEU A 204 2.90 -36.80 -11.57
N ALA A 205 2.04 -35.81 -11.47
CA ALA A 205 2.36 -34.45 -11.02
C ALA A 205 1.49 -34.05 -9.81
N ALA A 206 2.01 -33.19 -8.96
CA ALA A 206 1.26 -32.57 -7.88
C ALA A 206 1.34 -31.05 -7.98
N SER A 207 0.24 -30.37 -7.72
CA SER A 207 0.16 -28.92 -7.71
C SER A 207 -0.60 -28.40 -6.50
N LEU A 208 -0.19 -27.25 -5.98
CA LEU A 208 -0.84 -26.56 -4.88
C LEU A 208 -0.66 -25.04 -5.09
N PRO A 209 -1.73 -24.27 -5.20
CA PRO A 209 -1.65 -22.80 -5.23
C PRO A 209 -1.07 -22.25 -3.93
N LEU A 210 -0.29 -21.18 -4.03
CA LEU A 210 0.31 -20.49 -2.89
C LEU A 210 0.11 -18.98 -3.07
N THR A 211 -0.44 -18.31 -2.06
CA THR A 211 -0.71 -16.86 -2.08
C THR A 211 0.08 -16.16 -1.00
N TRP A 212 0.82 -15.13 -1.38
CA TRP A 212 1.45 -14.19 -0.46
C TRP A 212 0.49 -13.03 -0.18
N THR A 213 0.42 -12.58 1.06
CA THR A 213 -0.42 -11.44 1.43
C THR A 213 0.31 -10.50 2.38
N PHE A 214 0.34 -9.22 2.06
CA PHE A 214 0.68 -8.13 2.97
C PHE A 214 -0.59 -7.41 3.40
N SER A 215 -0.67 -7.00 4.69
CA SER A 215 -1.69 -6.06 5.18
C SER A 215 -1.05 -4.99 6.08
N SER A 216 -1.64 -3.81 6.10
CA SER A 216 -1.28 -2.67 6.94
C SER A 216 -2.29 -2.49 8.07
#